data_ffa1c5f76573cbf4962b6f075961225e
#
_entry.id   ffa1c5f76573cbf4962b6f075961225e
#
_cell.length_a   1.000
_cell.length_b   1.000
_cell.length_c   1.000
_cell.angle_alpha   90.00
_cell.angle_beta   90.00
_cell.angle_gamma   90.00
#
_symmetry.space_group_name_H-M   'P 1'
#
loop_
_entity.id
_entity.type
_entity.pdbx_description
1 polymer ?
#
loop_
_entity_poly.entity_id
_entity_poly.type
_entity_poly.pdbx_seq_one_letter_code
_entity_poly.pdbx_strand_id
1 'polypeptide(L)'
;MYFLLFFSLKLLGFVFSLSAVSFAATTFDENGNHGSGIMADFKTSKDVQIHVSSNATTYAAISGHLNGDKAYGAASSDSIIYQQDKDEGQNVGDPNASDSSEFSSGWTGL
;
A
#
# COMPACT_ATOMS: atom_id res chain seq x y z
N MET A 1 -11.40 -0.97 43.29
CA MET A 1 -11.40 0.35 42.69
C MET A 1 -10.23 0.56 41.70
N TYR A 2 -9.02 0.27 42.08
CA TYR A 2 -7.86 0.35 41.18
C TYR A 2 -7.90 -0.67 40.02
N PHE A 3 -8.49 -1.82 40.22
CA PHE A 3 -8.62 -2.87 39.21
C PHE A 3 -9.50 -2.44 38.04
N LEU A 4 -10.61 -1.76 38.30
CA LEU A 4 -11.52 -1.26 37.28
C LEU A 4 -10.89 -0.15 36.41
N LEU A 5 -10.06 0.70 37.00
CA LEU A 5 -9.36 1.75 36.30
C LEU A 5 -8.33 1.16 35.33
N PHE A 6 -7.59 0.14 35.75
CA PHE A 6 -6.62 -0.57 34.91
C PHE A 6 -7.29 -1.28 33.73
N PHE A 7 -8.43 -1.89 33.96
CA PHE A 7 -9.17 -2.58 32.90
C PHE A 7 -9.70 -1.62 31.86
N SER A 8 -10.21 -0.47 32.27
CA SER A 8 -10.69 0.58 31.37
C SER A 8 -9.57 1.16 30.51
N LEU A 9 -8.37 1.35 31.07
CA LEU A 9 -7.21 1.86 30.35
C LEU A 9 -6.71 0.89 29.29
N LYS A 10 -6.72 -0.42 29.59
CA LYS A 10 -6.32 -1.46 28.62
C LYS A 10 -7.31 -1.58 27.47
N LEU A 11 -8.58 -1.45 27.73
CA LEU A 11 -9.61 -1.50 26.70
C LEU A 11 -9.49 -0.31 25.74
N LEU A 12 -9.21 0.86 26.26
CA LEU A 12 -8.99 2.06 25.45
C LEU A 12 -7.74 1.92 24.55
N GLY A 13 -6.65 1.37 25.08
CA GLY A 13 -5.44 1.09 24.33
C GLY A 13 -5.65 0.08 23.20
N PHE A 14 -6.46 -0.93 23.43
CA PHE A 14 -6.81 -1.95 22.42
C PHE A 14 -7.60 -1.37 21.26
N VAL A 15 -8.58 -0.52 21.52
CA VAL A 15 -9.39 0.16 20.48
C VAL A 15 -8.51 1.11 19.65
N PHE A 16 -7.57 1.79 20.26
CA PHE A 16 -6.62 2.66 19.58
C PHE A 16 -5.69 1.88 18.65
N SER A 17 -5.25 0.69 19.05
CA SER A 17 -4.38 -0.18 18.24
C SER A 17 -5.08 -0.67 16.98
N LEU A 18 -6.36 -0.99 17.04
CA LEU A 18 -7.15 -1.46 15.90
C LEU A 18 -7.34 -0.37 14.83
N SER A 19 -7.48 0.89 15.23
CA SER A 19 -7.64 1.98 14.27
C SER A 19 -6.33 2.37 13.57
N ALA A 20 -5.17 2.01 14.12
CA ALA A 20 -3.86 2.29 13.53
C ALA A 20 -3.43 1.27 12.46
N VAL A 21 -4.03 0.08 12.41
CA VAL A 21 -3.61 -1.04 11.54
C VAL A 21 -4.17 -0.94 10.12
N SER A 22 -5.17 -0.08 9.86
CA SER A 22 -5.91 -0.06 8.60
C SER A 22 -5.23 0.67 7.44
N PHE A 23 -3.99 1.19 7.59
CA PHE A 23 -3.35 2.03 6.58
C PHE A 23 -1.92 1.63 6.21
N ALA A 24 -1.49 0.41 6.54
CA ALA A 24 -0.15 -0.05 6.19
C ALA A 24 -0.09 -0.46 4.71
N ALA A 25 0.84 0.12 3.96
CA ALA A 25 1.12 -0.32 2.61
C ALA A 25 1.81 -1.68 2.62
N THR A 26 1.47 -2.54 1.67
CA THR A 26 2.11 -3.84 1.48
C THR A 26 2.95 -3.80 0.22
N THR A 27 4.18 -4.30 0.33
CA THR A 27 5.11 -4.39 -0.79
C THR A 27 5.23 -5.83 -1.26
N PHE A 28 5.13 -6.04 -2.57
CA PHE A 28 5.43 -7.30 -3.23
C PHE A 28 6.66 -7.12 -4.11
N ASP A 29 7.61 -8.02 -4.01
CA ASP A 29 8.82 -8.02 -4.81
C ASP A 29 9.22 -9.45 -5.23
N GLU A 30 10.39 -9.62 -5.82
CA GLU A 30 10.87 -10.92 -6.27
C GLU A 30 11.09 -11.92 -5.12
N ASN A 31 11.22 -11.44 -3.89
CA ASN A 31 11.35 -12.27 -2.69
C ASN A 31 10.01 -12.66 -2.07
N GLY A 32 8.92 -12.12 -2.60
CA GLY A 32 7.56 -12.35 -2.14
C GLY A 32 6.98 -11.16 -1.42
N ASN A 33 5.94 -11.42 -0.66
CA ASN A 33 5.26 -10.40 0.11
C ASN A 33 5.79 -10.47 1.56
N HIS A 34 5.97 -9.35 2.17
CA HIS A 34 6.39 -9.23 3.57
C HIS A 34 5.21 -9.23 4.55
N GLY A 35 4.01 -9.52 4.07
CA GLY A 35 2.81 -9.67 4.87
C GLY A 35 2.47 -11.13 5.16
N SER A 36 1.20 -11.38 5.45
CA SER A 36 0.66 -12.71 5.75
C SER A 36 -0.64 -12.95 4.99
N GLY A 37 -1.16 -14.16 5.05
CA GLY A 37 -2.41 -14.54 4.41
C GLY A 37 -2.22 -15.25 3.08
N ILE A 38 -3.25 -15.28 2.25
CA ILE A 38 -3.27 -16.03 0.99
C ILE A 38 -2.29 -15.51 -0.06
N MET A 39 -1.84 -14.26 0.08
CA MET A 39 -0.87 -13.63 -0.83
C MET A 39 0.57 -13.76 -0.35
N ALA A 40 0.83 -14.48 0.74
CA ALA A 40 2.17 -14.59 1.32
C ALA A 40 3.20 -15.20 0.37
N ASP A 41 2.76 -16.08 -0.53
CA ASP A 41 3.62 -16.74 -1.53
C ASP A 41 3.66 -16.00 -2.87
N PHE A 42 2.93 -14.92 -3.02
CA PHE A 42 2.94 -14.14 -4.26
C PHE A 42 4.29 -13.45 -4.44
N LYS A 43 4.87 -13.63 -5.62
CA LYS A 43 6.15 -13.02 -5.99
C LYS A 43 6.01 -12.33 -7.32
N THR A 44 6.70 -11.22 -7.49
CA THR A 44 6.84 -10.55 -8.77
C THR A 44 8.01 -11.13 -9.56
N SER A 45 8.13 -10.73 -10.81
CA SER A 45 9.33 -10.99 -11.60
C SER A 45 10.53 -10.23 -11.01
N LYS A 46 11.73 -10.63 -11.38
CA LYS A 46 12.95 -9.98 -10.92
C LYS A 46 12.90 -8.46 -11.17
N ASP A 47 13.29 -7.69 -10.16
CA ASP A 47 13.35 -6.23 -10.17
C ASP A 47 11.99 -5.53 -10.38
N VAL A 48 10.87 -6.25 -10.33
CA VAL A 48 9.53 -5.68 -10.35
C VAL A 48 9.03 -5.49 -8.92
N GLN A 49 8.49 -4.31 -8.66
CA GLN A 49 7.93 -3.96 -7.36
C GLN A 49 6.45 -3.58 -7.52
N ILE A 50 5.64 -3.99 -6.57
CA ILE A 50 4.23 -3.57 -6.46
C ILE A 50 4.00 -3.15 -5.02
N HIS A 51 3.53 -1.92 -4.84
CA HIS A 51 3.19 -1.36 -3.53
C HIS A 51 1.69 -1.10 -3.50
N VAL A 52 1.00 -1.62 -2.50
CA VAL A 52 -0.46 -1.50 -2.37
C VAL A 52 -0.80 -0.87 -1.03
N SER A 53 -1.63 0.14 -1.07
CA SER A 53 -2.28 0.70 0.13
C SER A 53 -3.77 0.45 0.01
N SER A 54 -4.37 -0.15 1.03
CA SER A 54 -5.77 -0.52 0.99
C SER A 54 -6.48 -0.28 2.32
N ASN A 55 -7.77 -0.10 2.23
CA ASN A 55 -8.66 -0.11 3.39
C ASN A 55 -9.77 -1.15 3.16
N ALA A 56 -10.85 -1.11 3.96
CA ALA A 56 -11.93 -2.10 3.86
C ALA A 56 -12.67 -2.09 2.52
N THR A 57 -12.64 -0.98 1.76
CA THR A 57 -13.48 -0.80 0.57
C THR A 57 -12.72 -0.38 -0.68
N THR A 58 -11.51 0.16 -0.55
CA THR A 58 -10.74 0.70 -1.67
C THR A 58 -9.26 0.30 -1.60
N TYR A 59 -8.58 0.42 -2.72
CA TYR A 59 -7.13 0.29 -2.79
C TYR A 59 -6.53 1.25 -3.81
N ALA A 60 -5.23 1.53 -3.65
CA ALA A 60 -4.37 2.12 -4.67
C ALA A 60 -3.09 1.29 -4.76
N ALA A 61 -2.63 1.04 -5.97
CA ALA A 61 -1.42 0.24 -6.21
C ALA A 61 -0.50 0.98 -7.17
N ILE A 62 0.80 0.90 -6.90
CA ILE A 62 1.84 1.44 -7.76
C ILE A 62 2.80 0.30 -8.11
N SER A 63 3.16 0.16 -9.37
CA SER A 63 4.10 -0.85 -9.82
C SER A 63 5.17 -0.27 -10.74
N GLY A 64 6.30 -0.93 -10.82
CA GLY A 64 7.37 -0.55 -11.72
C GLY A 64 8.54 -1.51 -11.67
N HIS A 65 9.37 -1.45 -12.69
CA HIS A 65 10.62 -2.18 -12.74
C HIS A 65 11.74 -1.28 -12.20
N LEU A 66 12.63 -1.84 -11.38
CA LEU A 66 13.73 -1.08 -10.77
C LEU A 66 14.55 -0.32 -11.82
N ASN A 67 14.87 -0.97 -12.93
CA ASN A 67 15.68 -0.38 -14.01
C ASN A 67 14.83 0.30 -15.10
N GLY A 68 13.51 0.38 -14.93
CA GLY A 68 12.63 1.09 -15.83
C GLY A 68 12.54 2.58 -15.54
N ASP A 69 12.02 3.33 -16.49
CA ASP A 69 11.86 4.79 -16.38
C ASP A 69 10.41 5.21 -16.13
N LYS A 70 9.52 4.27 -15.92
CA LYS A 70 8.11 4.52 -15.67
C LYS A 70 7.61 3.76 -14.43
N ALA A 71 6.72 4.40 -13.71
CA ALA A 71 5.87 3.75 -12.72
C ALA A 71 4.42 3.78 -13.21
N TYR A 72 3.64 2.77 -12.86
CA TYR A 72 2.24 2.65 -13.23
C TYR A 72 1.39 2.56 -11.98
N GLY A 73 0.20 3.10 -12.04
CA GLY A 73 -0.72 3.11 -10.92
C GLY A 73 -2.15 2.80 -11.30
N ALA A 74 -2.88 2.22 -10.38
CA ALA A 74 -4.30 1.93 -10.51
C ALA A 74 -4.98 2.01 -9.14
N ALA A 75 -6.25 2.32 -9.15
CA ALA A 75 -7.07 2.37 -7.95
C ALA A 75 -8.42 1.71 -8.18
N SER A 76 -9.01 1.17 -7.12
CA SER A 76 -10.31 0.51 -7.19
C SER A 76 -11.46 1.45 -7.55
N SER A 77 -11.33 2.73 -7.22
CA SER A 77 -12.36 3.74 -7.48
C SER A 77 -12.26 4.37 -8.87
N ASP A 78 -11.33 3.90 -9.71
CA ASP A 78 -11.09 4.45 -11.04
C ASP A 78 -10.86 3.31 -12.05
N SER A 79 -11.25 3.52 -13.31
CA SER A 79 -11.03 2.57 -14.38
C SER A 79 -9.81 2.89 -15.26
N ILE A 80 -9.03 3.91 -14.88
CA ILE A 80 -7.89 4.41 -15.63
C ILE A 80 -6.60 3.82 -15.05
N ILE A 81 -5.65 3.46 -15.91
CA ILE A 81 -4.27 3.20 -15.52
C ILE A 81 -3.49 4.51 -15.66
N TYR A 82 -2.70 4.82 -14.66
CA TYR A 82 -1.88 6.02 -14.62
C TYR A 82 -0.41 5.69 -14.82
N GLN A 83 0.34 6.65 -15.33
CA GLN A 83 1.79 6.53 -15.44
C GLN A 83 2.49 7.77 -14.89
N GLN A 84 3.71 7.58 -14.46
CA GLN A 84 4.60 8.65 -13.98
C GLN A 84 6.02 8.30 -14.38
N ASP A 85 6.81 9.31 -14.72
CA ASP A 85 8.24 9.12 -14.95
C ASP A 85 8.95 8.82 -13.62
N LYS A 86 9.93 7.94 -13.70
CA LYS A 86 10.82 7.67 -12.58
C LYS A 86 12.25 7.53 -13.11
N ASP A 87 13.23 7.72 -12.25
CA ASP A 87 14.62 7.48 -12.59
C ASP A 87 14.93 5.99 -12.59
N GLU A 88 15.72 5.55 -13.55
CA GLU A 88 16.22 4.17 -13.60
C GLU A 88 17.06 3.88 -12.34
N GLY A 89 16.85 2.71 -11.76
CA GLY A 89 17.52 2.32 -10.52
C GLY A 89 16.84 2.82 -9.25
N GLN A 90 15.77 3.60 -9.37
CA GLN A 90 14.99 4.06 -8.21
C GLN A 90 13.81 3.12 -7.94
N ASN A 91 13.56 2.85 -6.67
CA ASN A 91 12.38 2.11 -6.25
C ASN A 91 11.11 2.92 -6.54
N VAL A 92 10.02 2.24 -6.85
CA VAL A 92 8.70 2.88 -6.83
C VAL A 92 8.32 3.24 -5.40
N GLY A 93 7.61 4.36 -5.23
CA GLY A 93 7.16 4.80 -3.93
C GLY A 93 5.91 4.07 -3.45
N ASP A 94 5.66 4.16 -2.16
CA ASP A 94 4.40 3.67 -1.58
C ASP A 94 3.26 4.64 -1.90
N PRO A 95 2.04 4.14 -2.16
CA PRO A 95 0.87 5.01 -2.24
C PRO A 95 0.63 5.71 -0.89
N ASN A 96 0.36 7.01 -0.94
CA ASN A 96 0.01 7.81 0.25
C ASN A 96 -1.48 7.77 0.56
N ALA A 97 -2.29 7.33 -0.40
CA ALA A 97 -3.73 7.18 -0.26
C ALA A 97 -4.16 5.79 -0.69
N SER A 98 -5.35 5.36 -0.27
CA SER A 98 -5.91 4.05 -0.58
C SER A 98 -7.02 4.11 -1.63
N ASP A 99 -7.03 5.16 -2.45
CA ASP A 99 -8.02 5.36 -3.50
C ASP A 99 -7.42 6.16 -4.66
N SER A 100 -8.23 6.55 -5.63
CA SER A 100 -7.80 7.29 -6.82
C SER A 100 -7.24 8.68 -6.53
N SER A 101 -7.43 9.22 -5.33
CA SER A 101 -6.84 10.51 -4.94
C SER A 101 -5.31 10.47 -4.96
N GLU A 102 -4.71 9.27 -4.85
CA GLU A 102 -3.26 9.08 -5.02
C GLU A 102 -2.76 9.62 -6.35
N PHE A 103 -3.56 9.52 -7.40
CA PHE A 103 -3.18 9.87 -8.77
C PHE A 103 -3.70 11.24 -9.22
N SER A 104 -4.18 12.06 -8.29
CA SER A 104 -4.76 13.37 -8.59
C SER A 104 -3.74 14.40 -9.04
N SER A 105 -2.46 14.20 -8.76
CA SER A 105 -1.37 15.12 -9.09
C SER A 105 -0.09 14.36 -9.38
N GLY A 106 0.64 14.78 -10.41
CA GLY A 106 1.93 14.19 -10.79
C GLY A 106 1.84 12.92 -11.61
N TRP A 107 0.64 12.43 -11.93
CA TRP A 107 0.39 11.24 -12.73
C TRP A 107 -0.37 11.60 -14.00
N THR A 108 -0.18 10.83 -15.05
CA THR A 108 -0.87 10.98 -16.33
C THR A 108 -1.72 9.75 -16.61
N GLY A 109 -3.01 9.94 -16.92
CA GLY A 109 -3.89 8.85 -17.32
C GLY A 109 -3.55 8.32 -18.71
N LEU A 110 -3.62 7.03 -18.87
CA LEU A 110 -3.41 6.35 -20.15
C LEU A 110 -4.71 6.21 -20.95
#